data_2f78d77f28b0fce4d980d39b53102125
#
_entry.id   2f78d77f28b0fce4d980d39b53102125
#
_cell.length_a   1.000
_cell.length_b   1.000
_cell.length_c   1.000
_cell.angle_alpha   90.00
_cell.angle_beta   90.00
_cell.angle_gamma   90.00
#
_symmetry.space_group_name_H-M   'P 1'
#
loop_
_entity.id
_entity.type
_entity.pdbx_description
1 polymer ?
#
loop_
_entity_poly.entity_id
_entity_poly.type
_entity_poly.pdbx_seq_one_letter_code
_entity_poly.pdbx_strand_id
1 'polypeptide(L)'
;MFRRVLFRSGNRFRRGPDTPWTIAGMVTAVRKRGDSDAFVRLEDGSGIIEVSFFGELYQQTAPLLTRDQMLIVEGGLRIDDFSGGGFQLRARNAISLADACRKHARLLQLKLNGIGPGFVEQLQHALAGYRGGRASVTLHGYRNHGGQADLELGEDWRVDAIPDLLRAVRALPGVQAARLRIVKQQD
;
A
#
# COMPACT_ATOMS: atom_id res chain seq x y z
N MET A 1 8.68 -6.55 3.98
CA MET A 1 7.88 -7.18 5.04
C MET A 1 7.21 -6.06 5.82
N PHE A 2 5.96 -5.73 5.48
CA PHE A 2 5.19 -4.80 6.31
C PHE A 2 4.86 -5.53 7.61
N ARG A 3 5.56 -5.22 8.68
CA ARG A 3 5.18 -5.70 10.01
C ARG A 3 3.98 -4.88 10.46
N ARG A 4 2.84 -5.51 10.50
CA ARG A 4 1.62 -4.99 11.09
C ARG A 4 1.93 -4.65 12.56
N VAL A 5 2.05 -3.38 12.86
CA VAL A 5 2.12 -2.93 14.25
C VAL A 5 0.70 -2.91 14.78
N LEU A 6 0.28 -4.02 15.38
CA LEU A 6 -0.94 -4.05 16.16
C LEU A 6 -0.63 -3.31 17.47
N PHE A 7 -1.17 -2.12 17.63
CA PHE A 7 -1.23 -1.44 18.93
C PHE A 7 -2.20 -2.19 19.84
N ARG A 8 -1.76 -3.31 20.42
CA ARG A 8 -2.43 -3.87 21.60
C ARG A 8 -1.88 -3.13 22.81
N SER A 9 -2.73 -2.36 23.48
CA SER A 9 -2.48 -1.86 24.83
C SER A 9 -2.02 -3.03 25.70
N GLY A 10 -0.78 -3.01 26.18
CA GLY A 10 -0.24 -4.02 27.09
C GLY A 10 1.03 -4.75 26.66
N ASN A 11 1.55 -4.59 25.44
CA ASN A 11 2.83 -5.19 25.08
C ASN A 11 4.01 -4.29 25.48
N ARG A 12 4.86 -4.79 26.36
CA ARG A 12 6.16 -4.17 26.68
C ARG A 12 7.05 -4.24 25.44
N PHE A 13 7.23 -3.13 24.77
CA PHE A 13 8.13 -3.00 23.63
C PHE A 13 9.58 -3.06 24.13
N ARG A 14 10.23 -4.23 23.97
CA ARG A 14 11.67 -4.41 24.17
C ARG A 14 12.42 -4.24 22.86
N ARG A 15 12.41 -3.05 22.27
CA ARG A 15 13.30 -2.69 21.16
C ARG A 15 14.03 -1.42 21.52
N GLY A 16 15.33 -1.38 21.19
CA GLY A 16 16.15 -0.20 21.44
C GLY A 16 15.60 1.04 20.72
N PRO A 17 15.94 2.24 21.20
CA PRO A 17 15.41 3.51 20.69
C PRO A 17 15.75 3.78 19.21
N ASP A 18 16.71 3.08 18.64
CA ASP A 18 17.17 3.29 17.26
C ASP A 18 16.58 2.34 16.22
N THR A 19 15.72 1.40 16.62
CA THR A 19 15.10 0.49 15.64
C THR A 19 14.01 1.23 14.87
N PRO A 20 14.11 1.35 13.52
CA PRO A 20 13.08 1.99 12.73
C PRO A 20 11.80 1.15 12.76
N TRP A 21 10.68 1.85 12.90
CA TRP A 21 9.34 1.29 12.81
C TRP A 21 8.74 1.68 11.46
N THR A 22 8.09 0.74 10.81
CA THR A 22 7.30 1.02 9.61
C THR A 22 5.84 0.84 9.93
N ILE A 23 5.08 1.90 9.77
CA ILE A 23 3.64 1.93 9.96
C ILE A 23 2.95 2.31 8.66
N ALA A 24 1.71 1.87 8.50
CA ALA A 24 0.85 2.28 7.40
C ALA A 24 -0.49 2.73 7.98
N GLY A 25 -1.02 3.83 7.48
CA GLY A 25 -2.30 4.35 7.93
C GLY A 25 -2.85 5.42 7.01
N MET A 26 -4.12 5.70 7.17
CA MET A 26 -4.80 6.79 6.49
C MET A 26 -4.61 8.09 7.27
N VAL A 27 -4.32 9.16 6.56
CA VAL A 27 -4.22 10.51 7.12
C VAL A 27 -5.61 11.00 7.50
N THR A 28 -5.87 11.16 8.79
CA THR A 28 -7.17 11.67 9.29
C THR A 28 -7.10 13.15 9.69
N ALA A 29 -5.92 13.65 10.04
CA ALA A 29 -5.70 15.06 10.35
C ALA A 29 -4.25 15.48 10.05
N VAL A 30 -4.08 16.73 9.65
CA VAL A 30 -2.77 17.36 9.43
C VAL A 30 -2.78 18.71 10.17
N ARG A 31 -1.81 18.90 11.04
CA ARG A 31 -1.58 20.16 11.78
C ARG A 31 -0.20 20.68 11.41
N LYS A 32 -0.15 21.74 10.64
CA LYS A 32 1.09 22.43 10.29
C LYS A 32 1.58 23.28 11.47
N ARG A 33 2.89 23.35 11.63
CA ARG A 33 3.56 24.22 12.60
C ARG A 33 4.67 24.99 11.87
N GLY A 34 4.37 26.25 11.56
CA GLY A 34 5.23 27.04 10.67
C GLY A 34 5.31 26.45 9.25
N ASP A 35 6.39 26.75 8.57
CA ASP A 35 6.61 26.36 7.16
C ASP A 35 7.44 25.08 7.00
N SER A 36 7.97 24.55 8.11
CA SER A 36 8.93 23.44 8.09
C SER A 36 8.48 22.19 8.81
N ASP A 37 7.34 22.23 9.51
CA ASP A 37 6.95 21.13 10.38
C ASP A 37 5.47 20.80 10.23
N ALA A 38 5.14 19.51 10.37
CA ALA A 38 3.76 19.04 10.45
C ALA A 38 3.61 17.85 11.41
N PHE A 39 2.45 17.80 12.05
CA PHE A 39 1.99 16.66 12.83
C PHE A 39 0.81 16.05 12.11
N VAL A 40 0.92 14.77 11.81
CA VAL A 40 -0.05 14.01 11.01
C VAL A 40 -0.61 12.88 11.85
N ARG A 41 -1.94 12.80 11.91
CA ARG A 41 -2.62 11.68 12.56
C ARG A 41 -2.88 10.60 11.54
N LEU A 42 -2.31 9.41 11.78
CA LEU A 42 -2.53 8.22 10.97
C LEU A 42 -3.42 7.23 11.72
N GLU A 43 -4.35 6.62 10.99
CA GLU A 43 -5.28 5.60 11.47
C GLU A 43 -5.29 4.38 10.56
N ASP A 44 -5.31 3.16 11.12
CA ASP A 44 -5.32 1.89 10.38
C ASP A 44 -6.47 0.95 10.77
N GLY A 45 -7.48 1.43 11.48
CA GLY A 45 -8.60 0.64 12.00
C GLY A 45 -8.29 -0.14 13.28
N SER A 46 -7.01 -0.23 13.70
CA SER A 46 -6.60 -0.82 14.99
C SER A 46 -6.25 0.23 16.03
N GLY A 47 -5.94 1.46 15.59
CA GLY A 47 -5.58 2.57 16.44
C GLY A 47 -5.15 3.80 15.65
N ILE A 48 -4.81 4.84 16.41
CA ILE A 48 -4.37 6.13 15.92
C ILE A 48 -2.97 6.40 16.44
N ILE A 49 -2.11 6.96 15.60
CA ILE A 49 -0.80 7.44 16.00
C ILE A 49 -0.54 8.83 15.42
N GLU A 50 0.09 9.70 16.19
CA GLU A 50 0.61 10.96 15.69
C GLU A 50 2.03 10.75 15.13
N VAL A 51 2.26 11.30 13.95
CA VAL A 51 3.54 11.26 13.24
C VAL A 51 4.04 12.67 13.04
N SER A 52 5.26 12.96 13.47
CA SER A 52 5.89 14.26 13.29
C SER A 52 6.83 14.24 12.07
N PHE A 53 6.68 15.26 11.23
CA PHE A 53 7.50 15.54 10.05
C PHE A 53 8.21 16.87 10.26
N PHE A 54 9.53 16.90 10.07
CA PHE A 54 10.35 18.08 10.32
C PHE A 54 11.25 18.42 9.14
N GLY A 55 11.50 19.71 8.95
CA GLY A 55 12.51 20.27 8.05
C GLY A 55 12.38 19.78 6.61
N GLU A 56 13.47 19.29 6.05
CA GLU A 56 13.55 18.84 4.66
C GLU A 56 12.58 17.70 4.34
N LEU A 57 12.41 16.74 5.25
CA LEU A 57 11.46 15.65 5.07
C LEU A 57 10.03 16.16 4.92
N TYR A 58 9.63 17.15 5.71
CA TYR A 58 8.32 17.78 5.57
C TYR A 58 8.17 18.41 4.19
N GLN A 59 9.16 19.18 3.72
CA GLN A 59 9.10 19.82 2.41
C GLN A 59 8.95 18.80 1.28
N GLN A 60 9.72 17.71 1.32
CA GLN A 60 9.65 16.63 0.32
C GLN A 60 8.32 15.87 0.34
N THR A 61 7.75 15.69 1.52
CA THR A 61 6.53 14.88 1.70
C THR A 61 5.24 15.68 1.80
N ALA A 62 5.31 17.00 1.91
CA ALA A 62 4.15 17.88 2.06
C ALA A 62 2.99 17.60 1.08
N PRO A 63 3.24 17.31 -0.22
CA PRO A 63 2.16 16.95 -1.16
C PRO A 63 1.43 15.65 -0.79
N LEU A 64 2.06 14.75 -0.04
CA LEU A 64 1.48 13.48 0.40
C LEU A 64 0.68 13.61 1.70
N LEU A 65 0.96 14.67 2.48
CA LEU A 65 0.33 14.90 3.79
C LEU A 65 -1.04 15.55 3.64
N THR A 66 -1.93 14.88 2.93
CA THR A 66 -3.31 15.32 2.71
C THR A 66 -4.29 14.32 3.31
N ARG A 67 -5.45 14.82 3.76
CA ARG A 67 -6.50 13.98 4.35
C ARG A 67 -6.93 12.89 3.38
N ASP A 68 -7.28 11.72 3.92
CA ASP A 68 -7.73 10.53 3.19
C ASP A 68 -6.64 9.85 2.31
N GLN A 69 -5.39 10.29 2.41
CA GLN A 69 -4.26 9.61 1.79
C GLN A 69 -3.75 8.46 2.66
N MET A 70 -3.47 7.30 2.02
CA MET A 70 -2.77 6.20 2.67
C MET A 70 -1.26 6.41 2.57
N LEU A 71 -0.60 6.47 3.71
CA LEU A 71 0.85 6.61 3.81
C LEU A 71 1.49 5.38 4.43
N ILE A 72 2.70 5.10 3.99
CA ILE A 72 3.64 4.21 4.66
C ILE A 72 4.77 5.09 5.19
N VAL A 73 4.94 5.09 6.50
CA VAL A 73 5.93 5.93 7.19
C VAL A 73 6.91 5.06 7.94
N GLU A 74 8.19 5.34 7.77
CA GLU A 74 9.28 4.77 8.54
C GLU A 74 9.85 5.82 9.49
N GLY A 75 10.11 5.45 10.74
CA GLY A 75 10.59 6.41 11.73
C GLY A 75 10.94 5.80 13.07
N GLY A 76 11.38 6.66 13.99
CA GLY A 76 11.66 6.32 15.38
C GLY A 76 10.42 6.50 16.24
N LEU A 77 10.07 5.47 17.02
CA LEU A 77 8.98 5.54 17.98
C LEU A 77 9.47 6.22 19.29
N ARG A 78 8.66 7.15 19.78
CA ARG A 78 8.92 7.86 21.06
C ARG A 78 7.66 7.79 21.93
N ILE A 79 7.86 7.89 23.24
CA ILE A 79 6.77 8.10 24.18
C ILE A 79 6.45 9.60 24.14
N ASP A 80 5.19 9.94 24.03
CA ASP A 80 4.71 11.31 24.10
C ASP A 80 4.40 11.64 25.57
N ASP A 81 5.36 12.24 26.23
CA ASP A 81 5.24 12.63 27.65
C ASP A 81 4.27 13.82 27.85
N PHE A 82 3.88 14.53 26.77
CA PHE A 82 3.04 15.73 26.82
C PHE A 82 1.54 15.46 26.66
N SER A 83 1.17 14.38 25.95
CA SER A 83 -0.24 14.07 25.61
C SER A 83 -0.81 12.91 26.41
N GLY A 84 -0.28 12.65 27.61
CA GLY A 84 -0.83 11.62 28.52
C GLY A 84 -0.28 10.21 28.31
N GLY A 85 0.94 10.04 27.78
CA GLY A 85 1.66 8.75 27.74
C GLY A 85 1.38 7.92 26.50
N GLY A 86 0.98 8.53 25.40
CA GLY A 86 0.82 7.89 24.09
C GLY A 86 2.15 7.66 23.38
N PHE A 87 2.07 7.01 22.20
CA PHE A 87 3.23 6.86 21.31
C PHE A 87 3.14 7.87 20.17
N GLN A 88 4.29 8.46 19.83
CA GLN A 88 4.47 9.31 18.67
C GLN A 88 5.58 8.74 17.78
N LEU A 89 5.41 8.79 16.47
CA LEU A 89 6.45 8.41 15.52
C LEU A 89 7.11 9.67 14.95
N ARG A 90 8.43 9.76 15.07
CA ARG A 90 9.21 10.75 14.32
C ARG A 90 9.57 10.18 12.95
N ALA A 91 8.98 10.72 11.89
CA ALA A 91 9.22 10.26 10.54
C ALA A 91 10.69 10.48 10.13
N ARG A 92 11.23 9.48 9.42
CA ARG A 92 12.52 9.53 8.69
C ARG A 92 12.30 9.37 7.19
N ASN A 93 11.23 8.69 6.80
CA ASN A 93 10.82 8.51 5.42
C ASN A 93 9.31 8.31 5.35
N ALA A 94 8.69 8.76 4.26
CA ALA A 94 7.27 8.49 3.98
C ALA A 94 7.04 8.36 2.48
N ILE A 95 6.20 7.40 2.10
CA ILE A 95 5.80 7.17 0.70
C ILE A 95 4.31 6.94 0.62
N SER A 96 3.72 7.23 -0.53
CA SER A 96 2.33 6.90 -0.80
C SER A 96 2.11 5.38 -0.90
N LEU A 97 0.87 4.91 -0.70
CA LEU A 97 0.52 3.51 -0.96
C LEU A 97 0.80 3.13 -2.41
N ALA A 98 0.54 4.04 -3.36
CA ALA A 98 0.80 3.79 -4.77
C ALA A 98 2.30 3.55 -5.04
N ASP A 99 3.18 4.39 -4.49
CA ASP A 99 4.63 4.24 -4.65
C ASP A 99 5.16 2.98 -3.95
N ALA A 100 4.61 2.64 -2.79
CA ALA A 100 4.92 1.38 -2.13
C ALA A 100 4.52 0.17 -2.97
N CYS A 101 3.35 0.21 -3.60
CA CYS A 101 2.90 -0.83 -4.52
C CYS A 101 3.83 -0.93 -5.74
N ARG A 102 4.16 0.19 -6.40
CA ARG A 102 5.12 0.22 -7.53
C ARG A 102 6.47 -0.39 -7.16
N LYS A 103 6.96 -0.03 -5.99
CA LYS A 103 8.27 -0.48 -5.50
C LYS A 103 8.29 -1.97 -5.16
N HIS A 104 7.23 -2.51 -4.58
CA HIS A 104 7.26 -3.83 -3.93
C HIS A 104 6.34 -4.87 -4.56
N ALA A 105 5.26 -4.50 -5.25
CA ALA A 105 4.41 -5.48 -5.92
C ALA A 105 5.11 -6.09 -7.15
N ARG A 106 5.00 -7.40 -7.28
CA ARG A 106 5.61 -8.17 -8.37
C ARG A 106 4.60 -8.99 -9.16
N LEU A 107 3.40 -9.15 -8.63
CA LEU A 107 2.38 -9.98 -9.23
C LEU A 107 0.99 -9.37 -8.99
N LEU A 108 0.23 -9.19 -10.08
CA LEU A 108 -1.20 -8.98 -10.06
C LEU A 108 -1.88 -10.33 -10.30
N GLN A 109 -2.59 -10.81 -9.30
CA GLN A 109 -3.32 -12.08 -9.35
C GLN A 109 -4.82 -11.81 -9.50
N LEU A 110 -5.43 -12.29 -10.57
CA LEU A 110 -6.85 -12.21 -10.84
C LEU A 110 -7.49 -13.58 -10.68
N LYS A 111 -8.47 -13.70 -9.79
CA LYS A 111 -9.30 -14.89 -9.69
C LYS A 111 -10.54 -14.70 -10.54
N LEU A 112 -10.75 -15.59 -11.50
CA LEU A 112 -11.84 -15.51 -12.47
C LEU A 112 -12.96 -16.48 -12.12
N ASN A 113 -14.20 -16.09 -12.44
CA ASN A 113 -15.36 -16.95 -12.38
C ASN A 113 -16.41 -16.48 -13.38
N GLY A 114 -16.73 -17.33 -14.36
CA GLY A 114 -17.80 -17.05 -15.34
C GLY A 114 -17.46 -15.90 -16.29
N ILE A 115 -16.24 -15.87 -16.85
CA ILE A 115 -15.89 -14.90 -17.91
C ILE A 115 -16.71 -15.15 -19.17
N GLY A 116 -17.19 -14.08 -19.77
CA GLY A 116 -17.92 -14.10 -21.03
C GLY A 116 -17.08 -13.73 -22.25
N PRO A 117 -17.68 -13.76 -23.45
CA PRO A 117 -17.05 -13.22 -24.65
C PRO A 117 -16.60 -11.77 -24.44
N GLY A 118 -15.47 -11.40 -25.05
CA GLY A 118 -14.93 -10.04 -24.94
C GLY A 118 -14.19 -9.73 -23.63
N PHE A 119 -14.01 -10.70 -22.73
CA PHE A 119 -13.28 -10.47 -21.47
C PHE A 119 -11.83 -10.05 -21.71
N VAL A 120 -11.16 -10.65 -22.70
CA VAL A 120 -9.76 -10.34 -23.02
C VAL A 120 -9.62 -8.88 -23.45
N GLU A 121 -10.50 -8.39 -24.31
CA GLU A 121 -10.53 -7.02 -24.78
C GLU A 121 -10.80 -6.04 -23.63
N GLN A 122 -11.74 -6.39 -22.75
CA GLN A 122 -12.05 -5.59 -21.57
C GLN A 122 -10.83 -5.55 -20.61
N LEU A 123 -10.17 -6.67 -20.40
CA LEU A 123 -8.95 -6.75 -19.59
C LEU A 123 -7.82 -5.91 -20.21
N GLN A 124 -7.62 -6.02 -21.53
CA GLN A 124 -6.63 -5.21 -22.25
C GLN A 124 -6.90 -3.72 -22.06
N HIS A 125 -8.15 -3.30 -22.19
CA HIS A 125 -8.53 -1.91 -21.99
C HIS A 125 -8.30 -1.44 -20.56
N ALA A 126 -8.68 -2.24 -19.57
CA ALA A 126 -8.47 -1.90 -18.15
C ALA A 126 -6.99 -1.80 -17.77
N LEU A 127 -6.12 -2.60 -18.40
CA LEU A 127 -4.68 -2.59 -18.14
C LEU A 127 -3.93 -1.55 -18.97
N ALA A 128 -4.52 -0.97 -20.02
CA ALA A 128 -3.82 -0.13 -21.00
C ALA A 128 -3.06 1.05 -20.36
N GLY A 129 -3.69 1.75 -19.42
CA GLY A 129 -3.08 2.90 -18.72
C GLY A 129 -2.02 2.53 -17.67
N TYR A 130 -1.79 1.24 -17.44
CA TYR A 130 -0.90 0.74 -16.38
C TYR A 130 0.22 -0.16 -16.91
N ARG A 131 0.36 -0.27 -18.24
CA ARG A 131 1.39 -1.11 -18.88
C ARG A 131 2.79 -0.61 -18.64
N GLY A 132 3.78 -1.50 -18.83
CA GLY A 132 5.20 -1.19 -18.68
C GLY A 132 5.70 -1.19 -17.24
N GLY A 133 4.89 -1.62 -16.29
CA GLY A 133 5.29 -1.79 -14.90
C GLY A 133 6.11 -3.07 -14.67
N ARG A 134 6.33 -3.38 -13.39
CA ARG A 134 7.17 -4.52 -12.96
C ARG A 134 6.39 -5.76 -12.58
N ALA A 135 5.09 -5.65 -12.37
CA ALA A 135 4.28 -6.76 -11.90
C ALA A 135 3.80 -7.61 -13.07
N SER A 136 4.06 -8.93 -13.03
CA SER A 136 3.43 -9.89 -13.93
C SER A 136 1.94 -10.04 -13.59
N VAL A 137 1.16 -10.55 -14.53
CA VAL A 137 -0.29 -10.77 -14.36
C VAL A 137 -0.58 -12.24 -14.47
N THR A 138 -1.28 -12.80 -13.47
CA THR A 138 -1.77 -14.18 -13.50
C THR A 138 -3.29 -14.23 -13.40
N LEU A 139 -3.88 -15.11 -14.20
CA LEU A 139 -5.30 -15.41 -14.21
C LEU A 139 -5.51 -16.78 -13.59
N HIS A 140 -6.26 -16.86 -12.50
CA HIS A 140 -6.59 -18.10 -11.83
C HIS A 140 -8.05 -18.49 -12.04
N GLY A 141 -8.28 -19.76 -12.33
CA GLY A 141 -9.62 -20.28 -12.52
C GLY A 141 -10.19 -19.97 -13.90
N TYR A 142 -9.35 -19.67 -14.89
CA TYR A 142 -9.78 -19.57 -16.29
C TYR A 142 -10.41 -20.90 -16.71
N ARG A 143 -11.65 -20.85 -17.22
CA ARG A 143 -12.38 -22.02 -17.69
C ARG A 143 -12.69 -21.88 -19.16
N ASN A 144 -12.33 -22.92 -19.93
CA ASN A 144 -12.69 -23.03 -21.34
C ASN A 144 -13.07 -24.47 -21.64
N HIS A 145 -14.24 -24.68 -22.23
CA HIS A 145 -14.74 -25.99 -22.74
C HIS A 145 -14.47 -27.20 -21.80
N GLY A 146 -14.65 -27.03 -20.49
CA GLY A 146 -14.54 -28.12 -19.51
C GLY A 146 -13.19 -28.21 -18.81
N GLY A 147 -12.19 -27.42 -19.17
CA GLY A 147 -10.90 -27.30 -18.48
C GLY A 147 -10.84 -26.08 -17.56
N GLN A 148 -10.07 -26.20 -16.47
CA GLN A 148 -9.66 -25.06 -15.65
C GLN A 148 -8.15 -24.93 -15.72
N ALA A 149 -7.67 -23.71 -15.94
CA ALA A 149 -6.24 -23.42 -16.00
C ALA A 149 -5.89 -22.15 -15.22
N ASP A 150 -4.67 -22.11 -14.75
CA ASP A 150 -4.02 -20.89 -14.30
C ASP A 150 -3.07 -20.45 -15.42
N LEU A 151 -3.18 -19.16 -15.79
CA LEU A 151 -2.42 -18.59 -16.89
C LEU A 151 -1.52 -17.48 -16.37
N GLU A 152 -0.24 -17.51 -16.71
CA GLU A 152 0.64 -16.37 -16.57
C GLU A 152 0.71 -15.63 -17.91
N LEU A 153 0.40 -14.34 -17.89
CA LEU A 153 0.46 -13.51 -19.08
C LEU A 153 1.91 -13.10 -19.36
N GLY A 154 2.25 -12.99 -20.65
CA GLY A 154 3.60 -12.64 -21.09
C GLY A 154 4.05 -11.23 -20.66
N GLU A 155 5.30 -10.91 -21.00
CA GLU A 155 5.98 -9.65 -20.61
C GLU A 155 5.21 -8.41 -21.07
N ASP A 156 4.55 -8.44 -22.22
CA ASP A 156 3.76 -7.32 -22.75
C ASP A 156 2.54 -6.97 -21.88
N TRP A 157 2.19 -7.84 -20.95
CA TRP A 157 1.10 -7.66 -20.01
C TRP A 157 1.56 -7.15 -18.65
N ARG A 158 2.84 -6.91 -18.45
CA ARG A 158 3.35 -6.35 -17.20
C ARG A 158 2.74 -4.99 -16.91
N VAL A 159 2.41 -4.78 -15.63
CA VAL A 159 1.65 -3.60 -15.19
C VAL A 159 2.30 -2.90 -14.01
N ASP A 160 1.99 -1.62 -13.90
CA ASP A 160 2.25 -0.81 -12.72
C ASP A 160 1.17 -1.10 -11.68
N ALA A 161 1.50 -1.95 -10.73
CA ALA A 161 0.57 -2.55 -9.78
C ALA A 161 0.21 -1.58 -8.65
N ILE A 162 -0.63 -0.61 -8.95
CA ILE A 162 -1.12 0.42 -8.01
C ILE A 162 -2.57 0.16 -7.58
N PRO A 163 -3.04 0.81 -6.50
CA PRO A 163 -4.41 0.62 -6.01
C PRO A 163 -5.51 0.92 -7.03
N ASP A 164 -5.28 1.89 -7.91
CA ASP A 164 -6.24 2.28 -8.95
C ASP A 164 -6.45 1.16 -9.98
N LEU A 165 -5.36 0.49 -10.36
CA LEU A 165 -5.44 -0.70 -11.20
C LEU A 165 -6.30 -1.79 -10.55
N LEU A 166 -6.14 -2.02 -9.23
CA LEU A 166 -6.98 -3.00 -8.53
C LEU A 166 -8.47 -2.66 -8.61
N ARG A 167 -8.82 -1.38 -8.53
CA ARG A 167 -10.22 -0.93 -8.69
C ARG A 167 -10.73 -1.19 -10.11
N ALA A 168 -9.92 -0.84 -11.10
CA ALA A 168 -10.28 -1.02 -12.50
C ALA A 168 -10.53 -2.50 -12.85
N VAL A 169 -9.61 -3.40 -12.46
CA VAL A 169 -9.76 -4.83 -12.78
C VAL A 169 -10.85 -5.52 -11.96
N ARG A 170 -11.13 -5.07 -10.73
CA ARG A 170 -12.24 -5.59 -9.91
C ARG A 170 -13.62 -5.25 -10.46
N ALA A 171 -13.72 -4.18 -11.24
CA ALA A 171 -14.96 -3.79 -11.90
C ALA A 171 -15.29 -4.63 -13.13
N LEU A 172 -14.36 -5.45 -13.63
CA LEU A 172 -14.58 -6.28 -14.81
C LEU A 172 -15.52 -7.46 -14.49
N PRO A 173 -16.51 -7.72 -15.35
CA PRO A 173 -17.37 -8.90 -15.25
C PRO A 173 -16.54 -10.19 -15.22
N GLY A 174 -16.85 -11.10 -14.31
CA GLY A 174 -16.13 -12.37 -14.18
C GLY A 174 -14.86 -12.31 -13.33
N VAL A 175 -14.40 -11.15 -12.89
CA VAL A 175 -13.31 -11.05 -11.89
C VAL A 175 -13.89 -11.17 -10.49
N GLN A 176 -13.69 -12.33 -9.86
CA GLN A 176 -14.13 -12.60 -8.50
C GLN A 176 -13.25 -11.90 -7.45
N ALA A 177 -11.95 -11.84 -7.68
CA ALA A 177 -11.00 -11.17 -6.81
C ALA A 177 -9.76 -10.71 -7.58
N ALA A 178 -9.19 -9.58 -7.15
CA ALA A 178 -7.89 -9.11 -7.61
C ALA A 178 -7.01 -8.81 -6.40
N ARG A 179 -5.74 -9.26 -6.43
CA ARG A 179 -4.78 -9.11 -5.35
C ARG A 179 -3.41 -8.73 -5.90
N LEU A 180 -2.72 -7.83 -5.20
CA LEU A 180 -1.30 -7.60 -5.41
C LEU A 180 -0.50 -8.50 -4.46
N ARG A 181 0.52 -9.16 -5.00
CA ARG A 181 1.46 -9.96 -4.24
C ARG A 181 2.81 -9.27 -4.20
N ILE A 182 3.32 -9.09 -3.00
CA ILE A 182 4.68 -8.69 -2.75
C ILE A 182 5.50 -9.97 -2.65
N VAL A 183 6.37 -10.19 -3.61
CA VAL A 183 7.32 -11.31 -3.53
C VAL A 183 8.49 -10.85 -2.66
N LYS A 184 8.78 -11.57 -1.59
CA LYS A 184 10.00 -11.33 -0.81
C LYS A 184 11.18 -11.62 -1.75
N GLN A 185 12.08 -10.65 -1.94
CA GLN A 185 13.41 -10.99 -2.40
C GLN A 185 14.00 -11.89 -1.31
N GLN A 186 14.30 -13.13 -1.66
CA GLN A 186 15.22 -13.95 -0.89
C GLN A 186 16.60 -13.35 -1.17
N ASP A 187 17.18 -12.69 -0.13
CA ASP A 187 18.60 -12.35 -0.09
C ASP A 187 19.41 -13.63 0.05
#